data_60796b6ce0cc4c4e053aea0687326923
#
_entry.id   60796b6ce0cc4c4e053aea0687326923
#
_cell.length_a   1.000
_cell.length_b   1.000
_cell.length_c   1.000
_cell.angle_alpha   90.00
_cell.angle_beta   90.00
_cell.angle_gamma   90.00
#
_symmetry.space_group_name_H-M   'P 1'
#
loop_
_entity.id
_entity.type
_entity.pdbx_description
1 polymer ?
#
loop_
_entity_poly.entity_id
_entity_poly.type
_entity_poly.pdbx_seq_one_letter_code
_entity_poly.pdbx_strand_id
1 'polypeptide(L)'
;MLEKAPNGKVAALLNALDKALSAGELERAVELFQTDCYWRDLVTFTWNIKTMEGKDQVRDMLQAQLADTKPSNWKIADGEDASEADGITDAWIQFETGVSRGFGHLRMKDGQIWTLLTTMSELKGHEEPIGFDRPMGAKHGADRNRKTWKEEREAEAAELGHSCQPYCVIVGGGQGGIALAARLRQLNVPTIIIEKNERPGDSWRKRYKSLCLHDPVWYDHLPYLPFPRNWPVFSPKDKIGDWLEMYTKVMELNYWTSTVCKKASYDEKSREWTVVVERDGREIVLKPKQLVLATGMSAKANMPKFEGMDMFKGDQHHSSQHPGPDKYKGKKAVVIGSNNSAHDICAALWESGVDVTMVQRSTTHIVKSDSLMEIGLGSLYSEQAVQSGMTTAKADLIFASLPYKIMHEFQIPVYNAIRERDADFYKRLEKAGFLLDYGEDGSGLFMKYLRRGSGYYIDVGASELIADGSIKLKSGVDVKKLTEHSVILSDGTELLADLVVYATGYGSMNGWAADLISKHVADKVGKVWGLGSNTTKDPGPWEGEQRNMWKPTQQEALWFHGGNLHQSRHYSQFLSLQLKARMEGIPTPVYGLQKVHHLG
;
A
#
# COMPACT_ATOMS: atom_id res chain seq x y z
N MET A 1 -36.10 28.44 -3.93
CA MET A 1 -34.77 28.64 -4.54
C MET A 1 -33.65 27.91 -3.78
N LEU A 2 -33.78 27.65 -2.49
CA LEU A 2 -32.76 26.88 -1.71
C LEU A 2 -32.70 25.38 -2.04
N GLU A 3 -33.79 24.78 -2.56
CA GLU A 3 -33.83 23.35 -2.94
C GLU A 3 -33.03 23.00 -4.22
N LYS A 4 -32.60 23.99 -5.00
CA LYS A 4 -31.83 23.77 -6.24
C LYS A 4 -30.31 23.96 -6.09
N ALA A 5 -29.84 24.49 -4.98
CA ALA A 5 -28.41 24.56 -4.71
C ALA A 5 -27.85 23.15 -4.41
N PRO A 6 -26.60 22.82 -4.82
CA PRO A 6 -26.00 21.51 -4.56
C PRO A 6 -26.12 21.06 -3.11
N ASN A 7 -25.87 21.94 -2.14
CA ASN A 7 -26.03 21.66 -0.70
C ASN A 7 -27.45 21.20 -0.34
N GLY A 8 -28.48 21.85 -0.88
CA GLY A 8 -29.88 21.48 -0.61
C GLY A 8 -30.23 20.10 -1.16
N LYS A 9 -29.76 19.76 -2.36
CA LYS A 9 -29.97 18.44 -2.97
C LYS A 9 -29.32 17.33 -2.12
N VAL A 10 -28.05 17.53 -1.73
CA VAL A 10 -27.30 16.58 -0.90
C VAL A 10 -27.92 16.44 0.48
N ALA A 11 -28.25 17.54 1.15
CA ALA A 11 -28.87 17.51 2.47
C ALA A 11 -30.22 16.77 2.46
N ALA A 12 -31.06 16.97 1.44
CA ALA A 12 -32.32 16.24 1.30
C ALA A 12 -32.11 14.74 1.13
N LEU A 13 -31.14 14.33 0.30
CA LEU A 13 -30.79 12.93 0.10
C LEU A 13 -30.24 12.27 1.38
N LEU A 14 -29.29 12.93 2.05
CA LEU A 14 -28.70 12.41 3.29
C LEU A 14 -29.75 12.28 4.41
N ASN A 15 -30.69 13.24 4.51
CA ASN A 15 -31.80 13.16 5.46
C ASN A 15 -32.76 11.99 5.13
N ALA A 16 -33.02 11.73 3.85
CA ALA A 16 -33.80 10.57 3.43
C ALA A 16 -33.10 9.25 3.76
N LEU A 17 -31.78 9.19 3.51
CA LEU A 17 -30.93 8.03 3.83
C LEU A 17 -30.90 7.79 5.34
N ASP A 18 -30.64 8.83 6.15
CA ASP A 18 -30.60 8.76 7.62
C ASP A 18 -31.91 8.21 8.19
N LYS A 19 -33.04 8.73 7.74
CA LYS A 19 -34.38 8.27 8.16
C LYS A 19 -34.62 6.80 7.79
N ALA A 20 -34.30 6.40 6.56
CA ALA A 20 -34.52 5.04 6.11
C ALA A 20 -33.63 4.04 6.89
N LEU A 21 -32.36 4.37 7.08
CA LEU A 21 -31.42 3.52 7.83
C LEU A 21 -31.80 3.43 9.32
N SER A 22 -32.14 4.55 9.96
CA SER A 22 -32.55 4.59 11.36
C SER A 22 -33.86 3.84 11.62
N ALA A 23 -34.77 3.83 10.65
CA ALA A 23 -36.04 3.11 10.74
C ALA A 23 -35.92 1.63 10.33
N GLY A 24 -34.79 1.18 9.79
CA GLY A 24 -34.61 -0.18 9.25
C GLY A 24 -35.37 -0.42 7.93
N GLU A 25 -35.72 0.65 7.22
CA GLU A 25 -36.46 0.60 5.95
C GLU A 25 -35.48 0.32 4.78
N LEU A 26 -35.03 -0.93 4.67
CA LEU A 26 -33.95 -1.35 3.73
C LEU A 26 -34.27 -0.95 2.28
N GLU A 27 -35.45 -1.31 1.78
CA GLU A 27 -35.83 -1.04 0.39
C GLU A 27 -35.83 0.46 0.10
N ARG A 28 -36.33 1.26 1.03
CA ARG A 28 -36.34 2.71 0.90
C ARG A 28 -34.92 3.29 0.88
N ALA A 29 -34.00 2.75 1.68
CA ALA A 29 -32.59 3.15 1.62
C ALA A 29 -31.95 2.77 0.27
N VAL A 30 -32.21 1.55 -0.22
CA VAL A 30 -31.66 1.05 -1.51
C VAL A 30 -32.22 1.82 -2.72
N GLU A 31 -33.46 2.29 -2.65
CA GLU A 31 -34.06 3.12 -3.72
C GLU A 31 -33.34 4.46 -3.92
N LEU A 32 -32.61 4.97 -2.94
CA LEU A 32 -31.82 6.19 -3.05
C LEU A 32 -30.56 6.02 -3.90
N PHE A 33 -30.19 4.79 -4.26
CA PHE A 33 -29.03 4.48 -5.07
C PHE A 33 -29.39 4.30 -6.55
N GLN A 34 -28.44 4.61 -7.43
CA GLN A 34 -28.49 4.24 -8.83
C GLN A 34 -28.51 2.72 -9.01
N THR A 35 -28.98 2.24 -10.15
CA THR A 35 -28.88 0.80 -10.49
C THR A 35 -27.41 0.35 -10.52
N ASP A 36 -26.58 1.12 -11.20
CA ASP A 36 -25.11 0.91 -11.26
C ASP A 36 -24.42 1.76 -10.19
N CYS A 37 -24.69 1.46 -8.94
CA CYS A 37 -24.11 2.16 -7.80
C CYS A 37 -22.94 1.40 -7.20
N TYR A 38 -22.15 2.14 -6.42
CA TYR A 38 -21.00 1.60 -5.71
C TYR A 38 -20.94 2.19 -4.29
N TRP A 39 -20.93 1.31 -3.30
CA TRP A 39 -20.67 1.72 -1.93
C TRP A 39 -19.37 1.09 -1.45
N ARG A 40 -18.31 1.86 -1.40
CA ARG A 40 -17.02 1.45 -0.82
C ARG A 40 -17.01 1.74 0.66
N ASP A 41 -16.81 0.73 1.49
CA ASP A 41 -16.71 0.87 2.94
C ASP A 41 -15.30 0.53 3.43
N LEU A 42 -14.72 1.46 4.19
CA LEU A 42 -13.46 1.29 4.88
C LEU A 42 -13.76 1.16 6.38
N VAL A 43 -14.10 -0.07 6.77
CA VAL A 43 -14.25 -0.57 8.15
C VAL A 43 -15.56 -0.18 8.86
N THR A 44 -16.28 0.85 8.45
CA THR A 44 -17.37 1.43 9.24
C THR A 44 -18.60 0.52 9.36
N PHE A 45 -19.06 -0.03 8.25
CA PHE A 45 -20.23 -0.91 8.17
C PHE A 45 -19.84 -2.37 8.19
N THR A 46 -18.73 -2.68 7.52
CA THR A 46 -18.39 -4.07 7.19
C THR A 46 -17.36 -4.69 8.12
N TRP A 47 -16.69 -3.90 8.96
CA TRP A 47 -15.48 -4.32 9.67
C TRP A 47 -14.47 -5.01 8.74
N ASN A 48 -14.43 -4.53 7.53
CA ASN A 48 -13.66 -5.01 6.39
C ASN A 48 -13.34 -3.81 5.48
N ILE A 49 -12.53 -4.01 4.45
CA ILE A 49 -12.45 -3.11 3.30
C ILE A 49 -13.21 -3.80 2.18
N LYS A 50 -14.39 -3.27 1.85
CA LYS A 50 -15.32 -3.91 0.93
C LYS A 50 -16.04 -2.89 0.06
N THR A 51 -16.17 -3.20 -1.23
CA THR A 51 -17.04 -2.47 -2.15
C THR A 51 -18.26 -3.32 -2.46
N MET A 52 -19.43 -2.75 -2.26
CA MET A 52 -20.71 -3.28 -2.72
C MET A 52 -21.00 -2.70 -4.11
N GLU A 53 -21.17 -3.56 -5.09
CA GLU A 53 -21.41 -3.21 -6.50
C GLU A 53 -22.86 -3.49 -6.86
N GLY A 54 -23.66 -2.44 -7.12
CA GLY A 54 -25.07 -2.51 -7.41
C GLY A 54 -25.99 -2.62 -6.19
N LYS A 55 -27.29 -2.36 -6.40
CA LYS A 55 -28.33 -2.33 -5.36
C LYS A 55 -28.43 -3.62 -4.55
N ASP A 56 -28.24 -4.76 -5.18
CA ASP A 56 -28.41 -6.06 -4.51
C ASP A 56 -27.32 -6.28 -3.46
N GLN A 57 -26.07 -5.96 -3.77
CA GLN A 57 -24.99 -6.06 -2.77
C GLN A 57 -25.12 -5.02 -1.66
N VAL A 58 -25.62 -3.81 -1.97
CA VAL A 58 -25.94 -2.80 -0.96
C VAL A 58 -27.03 -3.31 -0.02
N ARG A 59 -28.09 -3.91 -0.56
CA ARG A 59 -29.19 -4.52 0.22
C ARG A 59 -28.69 -5.63 1.13
N ASP A 60 -27.91 -6.56 0.59
CA ASP A 60 -27.35 -7.70 1.34
C ASP A 60 -26.47 -7.23 2.50
N MET A 61 -25.62 -6.25 2.25
CA MET A 61 -24.76 -5.66 3.28
C MET A 61 -25.59 -4.98 4.37
N LEU A 62 -26.57 -4.15 4.01
CA LEU A 62 -27.43 -3.48 4.98
C LEU A 62 -28.27 -4.49 5.78
N GLN A 63 -28.79 -5.52 5.13
CA GLN A 63 -29.54 -6.58 5.83
C GLN A 63 -28.67 -7.29 6.87
N ALA A 64 -27.39 -7.52 6.57
CA ALA A 64 -26.46 -8.21 7.45
C ALA A 64 -25.93 -7.31 8.59
N GLN A 65 -25.74 -6.01 8.36
CA GLN A 65 -24.94 -5.16 9.25
C GLN A 65 -25.70 -4.02 9.92
N LEU A 66 -26.87 -3.62 9.42
CA LEU A 66 -27.55 -2.41 9.86
C LEU A 66 -27.91 -2.42 11.36
N ALA A 67 -28.36 -3.58 11.87
CA ALA A 67 -28.75 -3.76 13.27
C ALA A 67 -27.57 -3.54 14.25
N ASP A 68 -26.37 -3.95 13.85
CA ASP A 68 -25.16 -3.81 14.66
C ASP A 68 -24.51 -2.43 14.48
N THR A 69 -24.52 -1.90 13.26
CA THR A 69 -23.86 -0.62 12.92
C THR A 69 -24.60 0.58 13.49
N LYS A 70 -25.94 0.59 13.44
CA LYS A 70 -26.82 1.68 13.92
C LYS A 70 -26.36 3.06 13.42
N PRO A 71 -26.30 3.27 12.09
CA PRO A 71 -25.84 4.53 11.51
C PRO A 71 -26.85 5.65 11.78
N SER A 72 -26.34 6.88 11.97
CA SER A 72 -27.14 8.07 12.26
C SER A 72 -26.37 9.35 11.92
N ASN A 73 -27.08 10.49 12.03
CA ASN A 73 -26.48 11.83 11.91
C ASN A 73 -25.77 12.09 10.56
N TRP A 74 -26.36 11.63 9.47
CA TRP A 74 -25.81 11.85 8.14
C TRP A 74 -26.00 13.31 7.72
N LYS A 75 -24.91 13.99 7.40
CA LYS A 75 -24.91 15.38 6.93
C LYS A 75 -23.71 15.69 6.03
N ILE A 76 -23.77 16.83 5.34
CA ILE A 76 -22.58 17.41 4.71
C ILE A 76 -21.56 17.70 5.82
N ALA A 77 -20.30 17.39 5.56
CA ALA A 77 -19.23 17.58 6.54
C ALA A 77 -19.10 19.06 6.93
N ASP A 78 -18.81 19.30 8.21
CA ASP A 78 -18.73 20.66 8.75
C ASP A 78 -17.61 21.45 8.02
N GLY A 79 -17.97 22.63 7.52
CA GLY A 79 -17.05 23.51 6.79
C GLY A 79 -16.85 23.13 5.32
N GLU A 80 -17.58 22.15 4.79
CA GLU A 80 -17.56 21.74 3.39
C GLU A 80 -18.85 22.14 2.67
N ASP A 81 -18.73 22.40 1.37
CA ASP A 81 -19.86 22.64 0.48
C ASP A 81 -19.92 21.56 -0.61
N ALA A 82 -21.12 21.22 -1.04
CA ALA A 82 -21.32 20.39 -2.19
C ALA A 82 -21.02 21.17 -3.48
N SER A 83 -20.45 20.50 -4.46
CA SER A 83 -20.19 21.04 -5.79
C SER A 83 -20.95 20.26 -6.86
N GLU A 84 -21.21 20.88 -8.00
CA GLU A 84 -21.86 20.21 -9.14
C GLU A 84 -21.10 20.55 -10.43
N ALA A 85 -20.67 19.51 -11.14
CA ALA A 85 -20.02 19.62 -12.44
C ALA A 85 -20.42 18.42 -13.32
N ASP A 86 -20.64 18.66 -14.60
CA ASP A 86 -20.95 17.62 -15.60
C ASP A 86 -22.10 16.66 -15.21
N GLY A 87 -23.11 17.20 -14.50
CA GLY A 87 -24.26 16.43 -14.03
C GLY A 87 -24.00 15.54 -12.81
N ILE A 88 -22.81 15.65 -12.21
CA ILE A 88 -22.44 14.95 -10.98
C ILE A 88 -22.39 15.97 -9.85
N THR A 89 -23.08 15.69 -8.74
CA THR A 89 -22.98 16.46 -7.51
C THR A 89 -22.06 15.70 -6.53
N ASP A 90 -20.99 16.36 -6.09
CA ASP A 90 -20.00 15.85 -5.14
C ASP A 90 -20.17 16.48 -3.78
N ALA A 91 -20.00 15.70 -2.71
CA ALA A 91 -20.00 16.23 -1.34
C ALA A 91 -19.14 15.40 -0.38
N TRP A 92 -18.46 16.08 0.51
CA TRP A 92 -17.93 15.50 1.73
C TRP A 92 -19.03 15.29 2.75
N ILE A 93 -19.06 14.16 3.38
CA ILE A 93 -20.11 13.78 4.33
C ILE A 93 -19.51 13.31 5.64
N GLN A 94 -20.27 13.49 6.71
CA GLN A 94 -20.01 12.91 8.02
C GLN A 94 -21.25 12.23 8.55
N PHE A 95 -21.04 11.20 9.35
CA PHE A 95 -22.08 10.40 9.96
C PHE A 95 -21.54 9.71 11.21
N GLU A 96 -22.39 9.03 11.95
CA GLU A 96 -22.02 8.27 13.12
C GLU A 96 -22.56 6.84 13.05
N THR A 97 -21.95 5.95 13.80
CA THR A 97 -22.48 4.63 14.10
C THR A 97 -22.65 4.46 15.62
N GLY A 98 -23.15 3.32 16.06
CA GLY A 98 -23.21 3.00 17.48
C GLY A 98 -21.86 3.12 18.19
N VAL A 99 -20.75 2.82 17.50
CA VAL A 99 -19.41 2.73 18.10
C VAL A 99 -18.36 3.67 17.50
N SER A 100 -18.68 4.37 16.41
CA SER A 100 -17.67 5.18 15.69
C SER A 100 -18.25 6.48 15.13
N ARG A 101 -17.35 7.40 14.76
CA ARG A 101 -17.64 8.52 13.87
C ARG A 101 -17.04 8.24 12.50
N GLY A 102 -17.79 8.60 11.47
CA GLY A 102 -17.44 8.34 10.09
C GLY A 102 -17.29 9.62 9.28
N PHE A 103 -16.46 9.54 8.29
CA PHE A 103 -16.26 10.56 7.26
C PHE A 103 -16.32 9.88 5.89
N GLY A 104 -16.75 10.59 4.85
CA GLY A 104 -16.88 9.97 3.56
C GLY A 104 -17.04 10.95 2.43
N HIS A 105 -17.26 10.39 1.26
CA HIS A 105 -17.45 11.14 0.02
C HIS A 105 -18.63 10.57 -0.76
N LEU A 106 -19.51 11.46 -1.20
CA LEU A 106 -20.72 11.11 -1.95
C LEU A 106 -20.64 11.70 -3.36
N ARG A 107 -20.98 10.91 -4.38
CA ARG A 107 -21.31 11.41 -5.71
C ARG A 107 -22.73 11.03 -6.05
N MET A 108 -23.50 12.04 -6.44
CA MET A 108 -24.87 11.88 -6.90
C MET A 108 -24.95 12.09 -8.42
N LYS A 109 -25.76 11.28 -9.06
CA LYS A 109 -26.13 11.43 -10.47
C LYS A 109 -27.66 11.29 -10.58
N ASP A 110 -28.29 12.18 -11.31
CA ASP A 110 -29.76 12.19 -11.49
C ASP A 110 -30.55 12.14 -10.16
N GLY A 111 -30.03 12.76 -9.11
CA GLY A 111 -30.66 12.84 -7.80
C GLY A 111 -30.51 11.59 -6.93
N GLN A 112 -29.78 10.57 -7.37
CA GLN A 112 -29.52 9.33 -6.65
C GLN A 112 -28.02 9.15 -6.39
N ILE A 113 -27.68 8.29 -5.40
CA ILE A 113 -26.30 7.94 -5.06
C ILE A 113 -25.70 7.09 -6.16
N TRP A 114 -24.64 7.58 -6.79
CA TRP A 114 -23.83 6.81 -7.72
C TRP A 114 -22.64 6.15 -7.04
N THR A 115 -21.82 6.94 -6.33
CA THR A 115 -20.74 6.38 -5.50
C THR A 115 -20.83 6.91 -4.07
N LEU A 116 -20.64 6.05 -3.11
CA LEU A 116 -20.58 6.37 -1.70
C LEU A 116 -19.31 5.75 -1.10
N LEU A 117 -18.46 6.59 -0.52
CA LEU A 117 -17.36 6.15 0.34
C LEU A 117 -17.77 6.39 1.79
N THR A 118 -17.68 5.36 2.61
CA THR A 118 -17.75 5.47 4.08
C THR A 118 -16.44 5.02 4.70
N THR A 119 -15.91 5.81 5.62
CA THR A 119 -14.68 5.49 6.36
C THR A 119 -14.89 5.70 7.84
N MET A 120 -14.29 4.84 8.65
CA MET A 120 -14.22 5.06 10.09
C MET A 120 -13.12 6.08 10.39
N SER A 121 -13.48 7.19 11.02
CA SER A 121 -12.52 8.22 11.43
C SER A 121 -11.94 7.93 12.80
N GLU A 122 -12.79 7.51 13.75
CA GLU A 122 -12.43 7.24 15.14
C GLU A 122 -13.46 6.34 15.84
N LEU A 123 -13.03 5.66 16.89
CA LEU A 123 -13.88 4.90 17.80
C LEU A 123 -14.33 5.80 18.96
N LYS A 124 -15.64 5.85 19.21
CA LYS A 124 -16.21 6.63 20.32
C LYS A 124 -15.71 6.11 21.67
N GLY A 125 -15.18 7.01 22.48
CA GLY A 125 -14.59 6.69 23.79
C GLY A 125 -13.17 6.12 23.73
N HIS A 126 -12.60 5.99 22.52
CA HIS A 126 -11.24 5.50 22.29
C HIS A 126 -10.51 6.33 21.23
N GLU A 127 -10.82 7.62 21.21
CA GLU A 127 -10.23 8.58 20.28
C GLU A 127 -8.70 8.74 20.50
N GLU A 128 -8.00 9.16 19.47
CA GLU A 128 -6.60 9.60 19.63
C GLU A 128 -6.56 10.85 20.54
N PRO A 129 -5.59 10.96 21.47
CA PRO A 129 -5.48 12.12 22.36
C PRO A 129 -4.91 13.33 21.61
N ILE A 130 -5.78 14.06 20.93
CA ILE A 130 -5.46 15.26 20.13
C ILE A 130 -6.12 16.53 20.68
N GLY A 131 -5.69 17.68 20.21
CA GLY A 131 -6.29 18.95 20.60
C GLY A 131 -6.21 19.21 22.10
N PHE A 132 -7.36 19.33 22.76
CA PHE A 132 -7.45 19.55 24.21
C PHE A 132 -7.15 18.31 25.05
N ASP A 133 -7.24 17.12 24.47
CA ASP A 133 -7.03 15.84 25.17
C ASP A 133 -5.58 15.34 25.04
N ARG A 134 -4.68 16.10 24.39
CA ARG A 134 -3.27 15.70 24.25
C ARG A 134 -2.56 15.62 25.61
N PRO A 135 -1.61 14.70 25.78
CA PRO A 135 -0.83 14.57 27.00
C PRO A 135 -0.15 15.88 27.40
N MET A 136 -0.16 16.20 28.67
CA MET A 136 0.48 17.42 29.20
C MET A 136 2.02 17.35 29.17
N GLY A 137 2.60 16.16 29.01
CA GLY A 137 4.05 15.96 28.97
C GLY A 137 4.76 16.10 30.32
N ALA A 138 4.15 16.84 31.27
CA ALA A 138 4.63 16.98 32.63
C ALA A 138 3.47 17.22 33.59
N LYS A 139 3.57 16.69 34.80
CA LYS A 139 2.67 17.03 35.91
C LYS A 139 3.23 18.26 36.64
N HIS A 140 2.41 19.30 36.79
CA HIS A 140 2.80 20.47 37.58
C HIS A 140 2.77 20.17 39.08
N GLY A 141 3.58 20.87 39.85
CA GLY A 141 3.76 20.62 41.30
C GLY A 141 5.08 19.87 41.58
N ALA A 142 5.38 19.67 42.85
CA ALA A 142 6.58 18.91 43.29
C ALA A 142 6.15 17.53 43.80
N ASP A 143 6.84 16.49 43.31
CA ASP A 143 6.65 15.11 43.71
C ASP A 143 8.00 14.41 43.79
N ARG A 144 8.34 13.85 44.98
CA ARG A 144 9.63 13.15 45.19
C ARG A 144 9.76 11.87 44.38
N ASN A 145 8.66 11.25 43.97
CA ASN A 145 8.62 9.99 43.24
C ASN A 145 8.30 10.19 41.75
N ARG A 146 8.32 11.44 41.26
CA ARG A 146 8.03 11.75 39.88
C ARG A 146 9.03 11.10 38.96
N LYS A 147 8.54 10.33 38.02
CA LYS A 147 9.30 9.89 36.84
C LYS A 147 9.22 10.97 35.76
N THR A 148 10.32 11.18 35.09
CA THR A 148 10.37 11.97 33.87
C THR A 148 9.72 11.21 32.72
N TRP A 149 9.28 11.90 31.67
CA TRP A 149 8.77 11.29 30.45
C TRP A 149 9.72 10.20 29.90
N LYS A 150 11.02 10.47 29.90
CA LYS A 150 12.04 9.51 29.45
C LYS A 150 12.09 8.26 30.32
N GLU A 151 12.05 8.40 31.65
CA GLU A 151 12.05 7.26 32.58
C GLU A 151 10.80 6.39 32.44
N GLU A 152 9.64 7.00 32.18
CA GLU A 152 8.39 6.26 31.88
C GLU A 152 8.52 5.47 30.58
N ARG A 153 9.08 6.08 29.53
CA ARG A 153 9.34 5.41 28.23
C ARG A 153 10.37 4.27 28.35
N GLU A 154 11.44 4.47 29.09
CA GLU A 154 12.47 3.44 29.33
C GLU A 154 11.90 2.26 30.13
N ALA A 155 11.04 2.53 31.11
CA ALA A 155 10.35 1.50 31.88
C ALA A 155 9.41 0.68 30.99
N GLU A 156 8.57 1.34 30.18
CA GLU A 156 7.69 0.67 29.22
C GLU A 156 8.50 -0.23 28.25
N ALA A 157 9.58 0.30 27.69
CA ALA A 157 10.43 -0.44 26.76
C ALA A 157 11.15 -1.64 27.43
N ALA A 158 11.46 -1.54 28.71
CA ALA A 158 12.06 -2.64 29.49
C ALA A 158 11.03 -3.73 29.87
N GLU A 159 9.77 -3.37 30.02
CA GLU A 159 8.71 -4.29 30.42
C GLU A 159 8.04 -4.98 29.22
N LEU A 160 7.80 -4.24 28.14
CA LEU A 160 7.05 -4.74 26.99
C LEU A 160 7.83 -5.81 26.22
N GLY A 161 7.23 -6.99 26.09
CA GLY A 161 7.83 -8.18 25.49
C GLY A 161 8.66 -9.03 26.49
N HIS A 162 8.73 -8.60 27.75
CA HIS A 162 9.42 -9.30 28.84
C HIS A 162 8.44 -9.65 29.98
N SER A 163 8.20 -8.73 30.90
CA SER A 163 7.25 -8.93 31.99
C SER A 163 5.78 -8.62 31.57
N CYS A 164 5.58 -7.80 30.53
CA CYS A 164 4.30 -7.47 29.93
C CYS A 164 4.26 -7.91 28.47
N GLN A 165 3.22 -8.61 28.04
CA GLN A 165 3.10 -9.05 26.65
C GLN A 165 2.48 -7.96 25.76
N PRO A 166 2.96 -7.79 24.52
CA PRO A 166 2.32 -6.89 23.56
C PRO A 166 0.94 -7.43 23.14
N TYR A 167 -0.01 -6.54 22.89
CA TYR A 167 -1.28 -6.92 22.25
C TYR A 167 -1.07 -7.26 20.78
N CYS A 168 -0.22 -6.50 20.10
CA CYS A 168 0.10 -6.66 18.68
C CYS A 168 1.62 -6.80 18.46
N VAL A 169 1.99 -7.75 17.61
CA VAL A 169 3.35 -7.85 17.06
C VAL A 169 3.29 -7.59 15.56
N ILE A 170 4.15 -6.68 15.10
CA ILE A 170 4.34 -6.37 13.68
C ILE A 170 5.68 -6.93 13.24
N VAL A 171 5.67 -7.86 12.29
CA VAL A 171 6.89 -8.41 11.67
C VAL A 171 7.22 -7.60 10.42
N GLY A 172 8.32 -6.87 10.48
CA GLY A 172 8.78 -5.97 9.41
C GLY A 172 8.72 -4.50 9.83
N GLY A 173 9.88 -3.87 9.93
CA GLY A 173 10.07 -2.48 10.36
C GLY A 173 10.33 -1.50 9.21
N GLY A 174 9.80 -1.76 8.02
CA GLY A 174 9.75 -0.80 6.91
C GLY A 174 8.66 0.25 7.12
N GLN A 175 8.39 1.07 6.08
CA GLN A 175 7.38 2.14 6.12
C GLN A 175 6.00 1.65 6.58
N GLY A 176 5.58 0.45 6.15
CA GLY A 176 4.28 -0.12 6.55
C GLY A 176 4.21 -0.39 8.05
N GLY A 177 5.18 -1.12 8.59
CA GLY A 177 5.22 -1.44 10.03
C GLY A 177 5.32 -0.19 10.89
N ILE A 178 6.14 0.78 10.49
CA ILE A 178 6.31 2.06 11.18
C ILE A 178 5.01 2.88 11.16
N ALA A 179 4.36 3.01 10.01
CA ALA A 179 3.11 3.76 9.88
C ALA A 179 1.99 3.17 10.76
N LEU A 180 1.84 1.85 10.75
CA LEU A 180 0.85 1.17 11.58
C LEU A 180 1.16 1.31 13.06
N ALA A 181 2.40 1.09 13.47
CA ALA A 181 2.81 1.21 14.86
C ALA A 181 2.61 2.63 15.41
N ALA A 182 2.83 3.65 14.58
CA ALA A 182 2.56 5.04 14.96
C ALA A 182 1.07 5.27 15.26
N ARG A 183 0.17 4.74 14.44
CA ARG A 183 -1.28 4.78 14.69
C ARG A 183 -1.65 4.03 15.97
N LEU A 184 -1.14 2.80 16.12
CA LEU A 184 -1.39 1.99 17.32
C LEU A 184 -0.86 2.64 18.60
N ARG A 185 0.28 3.35 18.49
CA ARG A 185 0.84 4.13 19.61
C ARG A 185 -0.13 5.23 20.07
N GLN A 186 -0.71 5.99 19.14
CA GLN A 186 -1.67 7.05 19.47
C GLN A 186 -2.98 6.49 20.05
N LEU A 187 -3.33 5.26 19.71
CA LEU A 187 -4.51 4.55 20.23
C LEU A 187 -4.20 3.75 21.52
N ASN A 188 -3.00 3.89 22.09
CA ASN A 188 -2.56 3.14 23.29
C ASN A 188 -2.70 1.62 23.14
N VAL A 189 -2.36 1.06 21.97
CA VAL A 189 -2.30 -0.37 21.73
C VAL A 189 -0.84 -0.84 21.94
N PRO A 190 -0.56 -1.66 22.97
CA PRO A 190 0.79 -2.17 23.22
C PRO A 190 1.30 -2.98 22.03
N THR A 191 2.31 -2.45 21.34
CA THR A 191 2.78 -2.99 20.06
C THR A 191 4.30 -3.05 20.02
N ILE A 192 4.86 -4.15 19.50
CA ILE A 192 6.28 -4.29 19.19
C ILE A 192 6.45 -4.48 17.69
N ILE A 193 7.39 -3.74 17.10
CA ILE A 193 7.89 -3.98 15.74
C ILE A 193 9.11 -4.88 15.82
N ILE A 194 9.12 -5.96 15.05
CA ILE A 194 10.25 -6.87 14.89
C ILE A 194 10.97 -6.55 13.57
N GLU A 195 12.23 -6.14 13.63
CA GLU A 195 13.03 -5.79 12.45
C GLU A 195 14.40 -6.48 12.49
N LYS A 196 14.73 -7.19 11.42
CA LYS A 196 16.00 -7.92 11.28
C LYS A 196 17.22 -7.04 11.09
N ASN A 197 17.04 -5.85 10.54
CA ASN A 197 18.11 -4.89 10.33
C ASN A 197 18.51 -4.19 11.63
N GLU A 198 19.72 -3.63 11.63
CA GLU A 198 20.33 -2.99 12.81
C GLU A 198 19.75 -1.61 13.13
N ARG A 199 19.20 -0.93 12.09
CA ARG A 199 18.67 0.43 12.22
C ARG A 199 17.32 0.56 11.51
N PRO A 200 16.37 1.34 12.07
CA PRO A 200 15.18 1.74 11.32
C PRO A 200 15.58 2.44 10.02
N GLY A 201 14.88 2.14 8.93
CA GLY A 201 15.19 2.71 7.61
C GLY A 201 16.21 1.93 6.79
N ASP A 202 16.87 0.92 7.34
CA ASP A 202 17.84 0.10 6.61
C ASP A 202 17.21 -0.71 5.47
N SER A 203 15.91 -0.95 5.52
CA SER A 203 15.16 -1.52 4.38
C SER A 203 15.28 -0.66 3.10
N TRP A 204 15.54 0.65 3.26
CA TRP A 204 15.83 1.57 2.16
C TRP A 204 17.33 1.75 1.92
N ARG A 205 18.13 1.99 2.98
CA ARG A 205 19.57 2.22 2.85
C ARG A 205 20.30 1.05 2.17
N LYS A 206 19.87 -0.19 2.41
CA LYS A 206 20.45 -1.42 1.82
C LYS A 206 19.99 -1.73 0.40
N ARG A 207 19.22 -0.84 -0.25
CA ARG A 207 18.87 -0.96 -1.67
C ARG A 207 20.01 -0.43 -2.55
N TYR A 208 19.91 -0.64 -3.87
CA TYR A 208 20.95 -0.17 -4.79
C TYR A 208 21.22 1.33 -4.66
N LYS A 209 22.49 1.70 -4.86
CA LYS A 209 23.06 3.01 -4.52
C LYS A 209 22.30 4.22 -5.11
N SER A 210 21.86 4.10 -6.36
CA SER A 210 21.17 5.16 -7.11
C SER A 210 19.68 5.27 -6.84
N LEU A 211 19.10 4.45 -5.95
CA LEU A 211 17.66 4.46 -5.73
C LEU A 211 17.18 5.82 -5.22
N CYS A 212 16.24 6.39 -5.95
CA CYS A 212 15.42 7.53 -5.56
C CYS A 212 13.96 7.13 -5.73
N LEU A 213 13.06 7.68 -4.92
CA LEU A 213 11.63 7.46 -5.13
C LEU A 213 11.21 8.11 -6.45
N HIS A 214 10.35 7.45 -7.19
CA HIS A 214 9.78 7.98 -8.42
C HIS A 214 8.45 8.70 -8.19
N ASP A 215 7.83 8.50 -7.04
CA ASP A 215 6.64 9.19 -6.58
C ASP A 215 7.01 10.54 -5.94
N PRO A 216 6.16 11.57 -6.06
CA PRO A 216 6.46 12.90 -5.55
C PRO A 216 6.21 13.04 -4.04
N VAL A 217 6.93 13.97 -3.42
CA VAL A 217 6.91 14.25 -1.98
C VAL A 217 5.51 14.44 -1.38
N TRP A 218 4.58 15.02 -2.12
CA TRP A 218 3.18 15.24 -1.67
C TRP A 218 2.40 13.93 -1.52
N TYR A 219 2.86 12.87 -2.18
CA TYR A 219 2.27 11.53 -2.14
C TYR A 219 2.86 10.66 -1.03
N ASP A 220 4.14 10.87 -0.67
CA ASP A 220 4.99 9.89 0.01
C ASP A 220 5.17 10.06 1.53
N HIS A 221 4.58 11.03 2.22
CA HIS A 221 4.81 11.15 3.67
C HIS A 221 4.04 10.11 4.51
N LEU A 222 4.49 9.90 5.77
CA LEU A 222 3.85 9.02 6.75
C LEU A 222 2.78 9.75 7.59
N PRO A 223 1.97 9.02 8.41
CA PRO A 223 1.00 9.65 9.32
C PRO A 223 1.66 10.65 10.28
N TYR A 224 0.93 11.66 10.73
CA TYR A 224 1.28 12.66 11.76
C TYR A 224 2.40 13.63 11.41
N LEU A 225 3.46 13.20 10.72
CA LEU A 225 4.62 14.01 10.41
C LEU A 225 4.77 14.15 8.89
N PRO A 226 4.26 15.22 8.28
CA PRO A 226 4.52 15.51 6.86
C PRO A 226 5.99 15.86 6.66
N PHE A 227 6.50 15.66 5.45
CA PHE A 227 7.82 16.14 5.10
C PHE A 227 7.92 17.67 5.21
N PRO A 228 9.08 18.22 5.59
CA PRO A 228 9.31 19.66 5.56
C PRO A 228 9.09 20.25 4.16
N ARG A 229 8.65 21.51 4.08
CA ARG A 229 8.34 22.18 2.81
C ARG A 229 9.52 22.27 1.82
N ASN A 230 10.74 22.15 2.31
CA ASN A 230 11.98 22.12 1.52
C ASN A 230 12.51 20.71 1.25
N TRP A 231 11.69 19.67 1.48
CA TRP A 231 12.05 18.29 1.14
C TRP A 231 12.15 18.15 -0.38
N PRO A 232 13.13 17.36 -0.91
CA PRO A 232 13.24 17.16 -2.36
C PRO A 232 11.96 16.49 -2.90
N VAL A 233 11.57 16.87 -4.12
CA VAL A 233 10.38 16.33 -4.79
C VAL A 233 10.44 14.82 -4.88
N PHE A 234 11.60 14.29 -5.28
CA PHE A 234 11.89 12.86 -5.27
C PHE A 234 12.85 12.54 -4.15
N SER A 235 12.45 11.64 -3.28
CA SER A 235 13.20 11.35 -2.06
C SER A 235 14.32 10.33 -2.31
N PRO A 236 15.61 10.69 -2.09
CA PRO A 236 16.70 9.71 -2.12
C PRO A 236 16.55 8.65 -1.02
N LYS A 237 16.91 7.40 -1.32
CA LYS A 237 16.73 6.27 -0.40
C LYS A 237 17.35 6.47 0.99
N ASP A 238 18.55 7.05 1.05
CA ASP A 238 19.25 7.27 2.32
C ASP A 238 18.57 8.34 3.16
N LYS A 239 18.05 9.39 2.50
CA LYS A 239 17.26 10.44 3.17
C LYS A 239 15.92 9.88 3.72
N ILE A 240 15.26 8.99 2.99
CA ILE A 240 14.09 8.25 3.50
C ILE A 240 14.49 7.36 4.67
N GLY A 241 15.62 6.66 4.58
CA GLY A 241 16.13 5.84 5.67
C GLY A 241 16.33 6.64 6.96
N ASP A 242 16.95 7.82 6.85
CA ASP A 242 17.17 8.73 7.98
C ASP A 242 15.86 9.31 8.52
N TRP A 243 14.90 9.62 7.64
CA TRP A 243 13.57 10.04 8.04
C TRP A 243 12.85 8.98 8.85
N LEU A 244 12.85 7.73 8.40
CA LEU A 244 12.23 6.62 9.10
C LEU A 244 12.88 6.36 10.47
N GLU A 245 14.21 6.50 10.58
CA GLU A 245 14.90 6.38 11.86
C GLU A 245 14.53 7.50 12.83
N MET A 246 14.53 8.74 12.37
CA MET A 246 14.05 9.90 13.15
C MET A 246 12.59 9.70 13.57
N TYR A 247 11.75 9.27 12.64
CA TYR A 247 10.32 9.07 12.85
C TYR A 247 10.05 8.05 13.97
N THR A 248 10.74 6.90 13.97
CA THR A 248 10.58 5.89 15.03
C THR A 248 10.93 6.44 16.41
N LYS A 249 11.96 7.28 16.50
CA LYS A 249 12.38 7.92 17.76
C LYS A 249 11.38 8.95 18.24
N VAL A 250 10.95 9.84 17.34
CA VAL A 250 10.02 10.95 17.67
C VAL A 250 8.63 10.43 18.02
N MET A 251 8.17 9.39 17.33
CA MET A 251 6.87 8.74 17.60
C MET A 251 6.95 7.72 18.75
N GLU A 252 8.13 7.53 19.35
CA GLU A 252 8.37 6.67 20.52
C GLU A 252 7.88 5.22 20.31
N LEU A 253 8.20 4.64 19.15
CA LEU A 253 7.78 3.30 18.80
C LEU A 253 8.63 2.24 19.52
N ASN A 254 8.01 1.17 19.98
CA ASN A 254 8.71 0.00 20.52
C ASN A 254 9.25 -0.83 19.35
N TYR A 255 10.44 -0.48 18.90
CA TYR A 255 11.08 -1.01 17.70
C TYR A 255 12.28 -1.87 18.07
N TRP A 256 12.18 -3.18 17.85
CA TRP A 256 13.23 -4.14 18.13
C TRP A 256 14.07 -4.39 16.88
N THR A 257 15.23 -3.75 16.82
CA THR A 257 16.25 -3.96 15.77
C THR A 257 17.02 -5.26 15.99
N SER A 258 17.74 -5.71 14.96
CA SER A 258 18.56 -6.95 15.00
C SER A 258 17.77 -8.15 15.54
N THR A 259 16.46 -8.17 15.26
CA THR A 259 15.53 -9.16 15.78
C THR A 259 14.88 -9.91 14.62
N VAL A 260 15.09 -11.21 14.56
CA VAL A 260 14.57 -12.07 13.50
C VAL A 260 13.40 -12.88 14.02
N CYS A 261 12.24 -12.76 13.36
CA CYS A 261 11.12 -13.66 13.58
C CYS A 261 11.45 -15.04 13.00
N LYS A 262 11.49 -16.05 13.84
CA LYS A 262 11.82 -17.44 13.47
C LYS A 262 10.59 -18.25 13.13
N LYS A 263 9.54 -18.08 13.94
CA LYS A 263 8.33 -18.90 13.85
C LYS A 263 7.17 -18.20 14.54
N ALA A 264 5.97 -18.42 14.03
CA ALA A 264 4.73 -18.05 14.71
C ALA A 264 3.70 -19.18 14.62
N SER A 265 2.86 -19.31 15.63
CA SER A 265 1.73 -20.26 15.64
C SER A 265 0.56 -19.67 16.39
N TYR A 266 -0.65 -19.95 15.94
CA TYR A 266 -1.90 -19.49 16.54
C TYR A 266 -2.58 -20.62 17.30
N ASP A 267 -3.00 -20.34 18.52
CA ASP A 267 -3.84 -21.25 19.32
C ASP A 267 -5.29 -20.74 19.29
N GLU A 268 -6.18 -21.50 18.65
CA GLU A 268 -7.59 -21.15 18.52
C GLU A 268 -8.33 -21.15 19.87
N LYS A 269 -7.89 -21.92 20.87
CA LYS A 269 -8.54 -22.01 22.19
C LYS A 269 -8.25 -20.76 23.03
N SER A 270 -6.98 -20.38 23.13
CA SER A 270 -6.56 -19.16 23.86
C SER A 270 -6.72 -17.88 23.04
N ARG A 271 -6.96 -18.00 21.72
CA ARG A 271 -6.98 -16.90 20.76
C ARG A 271 -5.73 -16.04 20.84
N GLU A 272 -4.58 -16.70 20.82
CA GLU A 272 -3.28 -16.07 21.06
C GLU A 272 -2.23 -16.64 20.10
N TRP A 273 -1.38 -15.76 19.64
CA TRP A 273 -0.18 -16.13 18.90
C TRP A 273 0.96 -16.50 19.86
N THR A 274 1.77 -17.45 19.45
CA THR A 274 3.12 -17.66 19.97
C THR A 274 4.09 -17.25 18.88
N VAL A 275 4.85 -16.17 19.10
CA VAL A 275 5.83 -15.63 18.16
C VAL A 275 7.22 -15.80 18.75
N VAL A 276 8.04 -16.62 18.11
CA VAL A 276 9.42 -16.89 18.52
C VAL A 276 10.36 -15.99 17.72
N VAL A 277 11.11 -15.17 18.41
CA VAL A 277 12.10 -14.27 17.81
C VAL A 277 13.49 -14.54 18.37
N GLU A 278 14.51 -14.27 17.55
CA GLU A 278 15.91 -14.26 17.99
C GLU A 278 16.40 -12.82 18.02
N ARG A 279 16.88 -12.39 19.19
CA ARG A 279 17.45 -11.06 19.42
C ARG A 279 18.73 -11.19 20.21
N ASP A 280 19.82 -10.58 19.70
CA ASP A 280 21.15 -10.64 20.34
C ASP A 280 21.60 -12.10 20.67
N GLY A 281 21.31 -13.04 19.77
CA GLY A 281 21.63 -14.46 19.93
C GLY A 281 20.78 -15.20 20.96
N ARG A 282 19.73 -14.59 21.48
CA ARG A 282 18.80 -15.19 22.46
C ARG A 282 17.41 -15.34 21.84
N GLU A 283 16.79 -16.47 22.14
CA GLU A 283 15.39 -16.71 21.78
C GLU A 283 14.46 -16.03 22.80
N ILE A 284 13.48 -15.28 22.29
CA ILE A 284 12.42 -14.64 23.08
C ILE A 284 11.09 -15.10 22.51
N VAL A 285 10.16 -15.43 23.39
CA VAL A 285 8.80 -15.86 23.05
C VAL A 285 7.82 -14.75 23.40
N LEU A 286 7.13 -14.23 22.39
CA LEU A 286 6.07 -13.24 22.55
C LEU A 286 4.70 -13.90 22.40
N LYS A 287 3.71 -13.38 23.13
CA LYS A 287 2.33 -13.88 23.19
C LYS A 287 1.28 -12.82 22.81
N PRO A 288 1.33 -12.28 21.59
CA PRO A 288 0.37 -11.26 21.19
C PRO A 288 -1.01 -11.86 20.85
N LYS A 289 -2.05 -11.02 20.94
CA LYS A 289 -3.38 -11.36 20.44
C LYS A 289 -3.50 -11.16 18.93
N GLN A 290 -2.70 -10.26 18.35
CA GLN A 290 -2.74 -9.92 16.94
C GLN A 290 -1.34 -10.01 16.34
N LEU A 291 -1.24 -10.60 15.13
CA LEU A 291 -0.01 -10.69 14.36
C LEU A 291 -0.18 -9.98 13.02
N VAL A 292 0.69 -9.03 12.74
CA VAL A 292 0.72 -8.30 11.47
C VAL A 292 1.99 -8.63 10.71
N LEU A 293 1.85 -9.11 9.48
CA LEU A 293 2.97 -9.26 8.55
C LEU A 293 3.09 -7.98 7.70
N ALA A 294 4.07 -7.15 8.04
CA ALA A 294 4.44 -5.94 7.29
C ALA A 294 5.80 -6.15 6.57
N THR A 295 5.96 -7.33 6.02
CA THR A 295 7.22 -7.85 5.46
C THR A 295 7.57 -7.26 4.09
N GLY A 296 6.66 -6.46 3.50
CA GLY A 296 6.85 -5.77 2.23
C GLY A 296 6.45 -6.60 1.01
N MET A 297 5.81 -5.95 0.05
CA MET A 297 5.43 -6.53 -1.25
C MET A 297 6.66 -6.89 -2.10
N SER A 298 7.76 -6.17 -1.91
CA SER A 298 9.02 -6.32 -2.66
C SER A 298 10.15 -6.88 -1.79
N ALA A 299 9.85 -7.82 -0.89
CA ALA A 299 10.83 -8.36 0.04
C ALA A 299 11.23 -9.82 -0.22
N LYS A 300 10.34 -10.64 -0.77
CA LYS A 300 10.64 -12.02 -1.13
C LYS A 300 11.06 -12.09 -2.60
N ALA A 301 12.38 -12.06 -2.84
CA ALA A 301 12.94 -12.07 -4.19
C ALA A 301 12.51 -13.32 -4.98
N ASN A 302 12.08 -13.12 -6.22
CA ASN A 302 11.76 -14.19 -7.14
C ASN A 302 13.01 -14.55 -7.95
N MET A 303 13.84 -15.45 -7.41
CA MET A 303 15.03 -15.95 -8.11
C MET A 303 14.63 -17.01 -9.13
N PRO A 304 14.92 -16.80 -10.43
CA PRO A 304 14.70 -17.82 -11.43
C PRO A 304 15.68 -18.99 -11.25
N LYS A 305 15.36 -20.11 -11.86
CA LYS A 305 16.25 -21.28 -11.95
C LYS A 305 16.54 -21.55 -13.42
N PHE A 306 17.73 -21.15 -13.87
CA PHE A 306 18.23 -21.45 -15.21
C PHE A 306 19.30 -22.51 -15.15
N GLU A 307 19.38 -23.35 -16.18
CA GLU A 307 20.49 -24.28 -16.36
C GLU A 307 21.82 -23.50 -16.43
N GLY A 308 22.86 -23.99 -15.76
CA GLY A 308 24.20 -23.41 -15.78
C GLY A 308 24.46 -22.22 -14.86
N MET A 309 23.50 -21.80 -14.02
CA MET A 309 23.71 -20.72 -13.06
C MET A 309 24.89 -21.02 -12.10
N ASP A 310 25.06 -22.29 -11.72
CA ASP A 310 26.12 -22.76 -10.86
C ASP A 310 27.51 -22.77 -11.52
N MET A 311 27.56 -22.77 -12.85
CA MET A 311 28.81 -22.75 -13.63
C MET A 311 29.28 -21.32 -13.96
N PHE A 312 28.41 -20.32 -13.83
CA PHE A 312 28.74 -18.96 -14.22
C PHE A 312 29.86 -18.39 -13.32
N LYS A 313 30.89 -17.84 -13.94
CA LYS A 313 32.12 -17.35 -13.27
C LYS A 313 32.07 -15.88 -12.90
N GLY A 314 31.11 -15.12 -13.45
CA GLY A 314 30.87 -13.72 -13.12
C GLY A 314 30.05 -13.57 -11.85
N ASP A 315 29.75 -12.31 -11.50
CA ASP A 315 28.82 -12.01 -10.42
C ASP A 315 27.36 -12.21 -10.88
N GLN A 316 26.52 -12.76 -10.02
CA GLN A 316 25.10 -12.87 -10.28
C GLN A 316 24.28 -12.67 -9.00
N HIS A 317 23.22 -11.89 -9.06
CA HIS A 317 22.35 -11.63 -7.93
C HIS A 317 20.99 -11.08 -8.34
N HIS A 318 20.03 -11.17 -7.43
CA HIS A 318 18.75 -10.49 -7.62
C HIS A 318 18.90 -8.97 -7.49
N SER A 319 18.05 -8.19 -8.17
CA SER A 319 18.07 -6.73 -8.14
C SER A 319 18.02 -6.13 -6.73
N SER A 320 17.33 -6.79 -5.78
CA SER A 320 17.28 -6.38 -4.38
C SER A 320 18.62 -6.48 -3.63
N GLN A 321 19.58 -7.21 -4.17
CA GLN A 321 20.92 -7.42 -3.62
C GLN A 321 22.00 -6.71 -4.43
N HIS A 322 21.62 -5.92 -5.46
CA HIS A 322 22.58 -5.22 -6.30
C HIS A 322 23.30 -4.13 -5.49
N PRO A 323 24.66 -4.24 -5.35
CA PRO A 323 25.41 -3.32 -4.49
C PRO A 323 25.61 -1.94 -5.11
N GLY A 324 25.43 -1.81 -6.43
CA GLY A 324 25.75 -0.64 -7.24
C GLY A 324 26.77 -0.95 -8.32
N PRO A 325 27.10 0.05 -9.17
CA PRO A 325 27.89 -0.16 -10.38
C PRO A 325 29.42 -0.13 -10.17
N ASP A 326 29.90 0.32 -9.02
CA ASP A 326 31.29 0.78 -8.82
C ASP A 326 32.37 -0.22 -9.25
N LYS A 327 32.16 -1.54 -9.01
CA LYS A 327 33.14 -2.58 -9.35
C LYS A 327 33.02 -3.14 -10.77
N TYR A 328 32.07 -2.66 -11.57
CA TYR A 328 31.77 -3.21 -12.89
C TYR A 328 32.22 -2.32 -14.06
N LYS A 329 32.88 -1.21 -13.81
CA LYS A 329 33.38 -0.31 -14.86
C LYS A 329 34.20 -1.05 -15.90
N GLY A 330 33.88 -0.85 -17.18
CA GLY A 330 34.53 -1.51 -18.31
C GLY A 330 34.16 -2.98 -18.52
N LYS A 331 33.22 -3.51 -17.71
CA LYS A 331 32.72 -4.87 -17.80
C LYS A 331 31.40 -4.93 -18.59
N LYS A 332 30.95 -6.16 -18.86
CA LYS A 332 29.68 -6.45 -19.53
C LYS A 332 28.64 -6.93 -18.53
N ALA A 333 27.45 -6.33 -18.55
CA ALA A 333 26.34 -6.71 -17.70
C ALA A 333 25.10 -7.09 -18.51
N VAL A 334 24.43 -8.14 -18.07
CA VAL A 334 23.10 -8.53 -18.57
C VAL A 334 22.09 -8.36 -17.43
N VAL A 335 21.07 -7.53 -17.66
CA VAL A 335 19.98 -7.29 -16.72
C VAL A 335 18.73 -7.96 -17.25
N ILE A 336 18.22 -8.94 -16.51
CA ILE A 336 17.05 -9.75 -16.91
C ILE A 336 15.81 -9.15 -16.26
N GLY A 337 14.95 -8.53 -17.07
CA GLY A 337 13.76 -7.80 -16.67
C GLY A 337 13.70 -6.40 -17.28
N SER A 338 12.54 -5.77 -17.21
CA SER A 338 12.27 -4.47 -17.86
C SER A 338 11.33 -3.54 -17.09
N ASN A 339 11.22 -3.73 -15.77
CA ASN A 339 10.45 -2.85 -14.88
C ASN A 339 11.36 -1.85 -14.16
N ASN A 340 10.86 -1.11 -13.14
CA ASN A 340 11.60 -0.07 -12.42
C ASN A 340 13.05 -0.47 -12.07
N SER A 341 13.22 -1.58 -11.32
CA SER A 341 14.57 -2.00 -10.88
C SER A 341 15.53 -2.29 -12.05
N ALA A 342 15.01 -2.87 -13.15
CA ALA A 342 15.84 -3.15 -14.33
C ALA A 342 16.32 -1.87 -14.99
N HIS A 343 15.43 -0.90 -15.19
CA HIS A 343 15.76 0.38 -15.81
C HIS A 343 16.75 1.18 -14.96
N ASP A 344 16.49 1.33 -13.67
CA ASP A 344 17.35 2.08 -12.75
C ASP A 344 18.77 1.46 -12.69
N ILE A 345 18.85 0.13 -12.60
CA ILE A 345 20.14 -0.57 -12.55
C ILE A 345 20.87 -0.47 -13.88
N CYS A 346 20.17 -0.60 -15.02
CA CYS A 346 20.78 -0.42 -16.35
C CYS A 346 21.35 0.98 -16.50
N ALA A 347 20.60 2.02 -16.13
CA ALA A 347 21.05 3.40 -16.20
C ALA A 347 22.30 3.63 -15.33
N ALA A 348 22.27 3.21 -14.07
CA ALA A 348 23.40 3.36 -13.14
C ALA A 348 24.65 2.61 -13.61
N LEU A 349 24.50 1.42 -14.17
CA LEU A 349 25.60 0.65 -14.75
C LEU A 349 26.18 1.37 -15.98
N TRP A 350 25.34 1.84 -16.90
CA TRP A 350 25.77 2.58 -18.08
C TRP A 350 26.51 3.88 -17.72
N GLU A 351 25.97 4.68 -16.80
CA GLU A 351 26.59 5.90 -16.27
C GLU A 351 27.99 5.64 -15.70
N SER A 352 28.23 4.44 -15.20
CA SER A 352 29.53 4.02 -14.65
C SER A 352 30.46 3.39 -15.68
N GLY A 353 30.08 3.40 -16.97
CA GLY A 353 30.92 2.88 -18.07
C GLY A 353 30.87 1.35 -18.22
N VAL A 354 29.76 0.74 -17.86
CA VAL A 354 29.49 -0.70 -18.08
C VAL A 354 28.79 -0.87 -19.44
N ASP A 355 29.15 -1.91 -20.18
CA ASP A 355 28.43 -2.33 -21.39
C ASP A 355 27.19 -3.14 -20.99
N VAL A 356 26.01 -2.54 -21.08
CA VAL A 356 24.76 -3.08 -20.50
C VAL A 356 23.84 -3.59 -21.60
N THR A 357 23.30 -4.79 -21.41
CA THR A 357 22.19 -5.33 -22.19
C THR A 357 20.99 -5.65 -21.29
N MET A 358 19.85 -5.05 -21.60
CA MET A 358 18.56 -5.39 -20.99
C MET A 358 17.91 -6.54 -21.76
N VAL A 359 17.38 -7.53 -21.02
CA VAL A 359 16.58 -8.64 -21.59
C VAL A 359 15.13 -8.48 -21.16
N GLN A 360 14.28 -8.17 -22.12
CA GLN A 360 12.85 -7.99 -21.95
C GLN A 360 12.08 -9.18 -22.50
N ARG A 361 11.42 -9.96 -21.64
CA ARG A 361 10.62 -11.11 -22.06
C ARG A 361 9.21 -10.73 -22.51
N SER A 362 8.56 -9.82 -21.82
CA SER A 362 7.16 -9.43 -22.03
C SER A 362 7.01 -7.91 -21.97
N THR A 363 5.86 -7.43 -22.37
CA THR A 363 5.54 -6.00 -22.38
C THR A 363 5.69 -5.32 -21.02
N THR A 364 6.07 -4.06 -21.05
CA THR A 364 6.18 -3.19 -19.86
C THR A 364 5.47 -1.86 -20.14
N HIS A 365 4.67 -1.41 -19.19
CA HIS A 365 4.11 -0.06 -19.25
C HIS A 365 5.17 0.97 -18.86
N ILE A 366 5.41 1.94 -19.73
CA ILE A 366 6.32 3.06 -19.47
C ILE A 366 5.49 4.34 -19.34
N VAL A 367 5.75 5.13 -18.32
CA VAL A 367 5.22 6.49 -18.18
C VAL A 367 6.32 7.43 -17.72
N LYS A 368 6.49 8.58 -18.39
CA LYS A 368 7.45 9.59 -17.95
C LYS A 368 7.01 10.19 -16.62
N SER A 369 7.96 10.35 -15.70
CA SER A 369 7.71 10.93 -14.38
C SER A 369 7.03 12.30 -14.46
N ASP A 370 7.50 13.19 -15.36
CA ASP A 370 6.92 14.52 -15.53
C ASP A 370 5.46 14.46 -15.99
N SER A 371 5.13 13.57 -16.92
CA SER A 371 3.77 13.40 -17.44
C SER A 371 2.85 12.78 -16.38
N LEU A 372 3.36 11.82 -15.59
CA LEU A 372 2.61 11.24 -14.48
C LEU A 372 2.33 12.28 -13.39
N MET A 373 3.32 13.09 -13.02
CA MET A 373 3.16 14.14 -12.01
C MET A 373 2.15 15.21 -12.44
N GLU A 374 2.23 15.65 -13.70
CA GLU A 374 1.39 16.75 -14.17
C GLU A 374 -0.04 16.31 -14.49
N ILE A 375 -0.19 15.22 -15.25
CA ILE A 375 -1.50 14.77 -15.77
C ILE A 375 -2.14 13.74 -14.83
N GLY A 376 -1.36 12.80 -14.29
CA GLY A 376 -1.89 11.69 -13.49
C GLY A 376 -2.12 12.03 -12.02
N LEU A 377 -1.23 12.80 -11.39
CA LEU A 377 -1.23 13.08 -9.95
C LEU A 377 -1.49 14.56 -9.64
N GLY A 378 -1.30 15.48 -10.58
CA GLY A 378 -1.19 16.91 -10.34
C GLY A 378 -2.39 17.54 -9.64
N SER A 379 -3.60 17.07 -9.89
CA SER A 379 -4.82 17.59 -9.25
C SER A 379 -4.92 17.25 -7.75
N LEU A 380 -4.21 16.21 -7.28
CA LEU A 380 -4.29 15.71 -5.91
C LEU A 380 -2.97 15.86 -5.15
N TYR A 381 -1.84 15.57 -5.81
CA TYR A 381 -0.53 15.46 -5.17
C TYR A 381 0.51 16.32 -5.89
N SER A 382 0.38 17.64 -5.75
CA SER A 382 1.29 18.63 -6.30
C SER A 382 1.36 19.87 -5.41
N GLU A 383 2.35 20.73 -5.62
CA GLU A 383 2.41 22.02 -4.95
C GLU A 383 1.19 22.89 -5.27
N GLN A 384 0.68 22.82 -6.49
CA GLN A 384 -0.53 23.54 -6.90
C GLN A 384 -1.77 23.03 -6.14
N ALA A 385 -1.90 21.72 -5.97
CA ALA A 385 -2.99 21.13 -5.19
C ALA A 385 -2.95 21.61 -3.72
N VAL A 386 -1.76 21.60 -3.10
CA VAL A 386 -1.56 22.11 -1.73
C VAL A 386 -1.93 23.59 -1.62
N GLN A 387 -1.50 24.42 -2.57
CA GLN A 387 -1.83 25.87 -2.60
C GLN A 387 -3.32 26.13 -2.78
N SER A 388 -4.05 25.24 -3.47
CA SER A 388 -5.51 25.32 -3.61
C SER A 388 -6.28 24.79 -2.39
N GLY A 389 -5.60 24.36 -1.33
CA GLY A 389 -6.21 23.83 -0.11
C GLY A 389 -6.46 22.32 -0.11
N MET A 390 -6.00 21.58 -1.13
CA MET A 390 -6.04 20.13 -1.15
C MET A 390 -5.04 19.56 -0.14
N THR A 391 -5.53 19.09 0.99
CA THR A 391 -4.69 18.39 1.96
C THR A 391 -4.41 16.96 1.49
N THR A 392 -3.28 16.38 1.92
CA THR A 392 -2.99 14.98 1.59
C THR A 392 -4.09 14.03 2.08
N ALA A 393 -4.68 14.29 3.24
CA ALA A 393 -5.79 13.48 3.77
C ALA A 393 -7.03 13.52 2.84
N LYS A 394 -7.39 14.71 2.32
CA LYS A 394 -8.47 14.83 1.32
C LYS A 394 -8.10 14.13 0.01
N ALA A 395 -6.88 14.31 -0.46
CA ALA A 395 -6.39 13.66 -1.69
C ALA A 395 -6.46 12.13 -1.58
N ASP A 396 -6.02 11.57 -0.46
CA ASP A 396 -6.09 10.13 -0.17
C ASP A 396 -7.55 9.62 -0.20
N LEU A 397 -8.47 10.37 0.39
CA LEU A 397 -9.89 10.00 0.41
C LEU A 397 -10.56 10.15 -0.96
N ILE A 398 -10.22 11.18 -1.75
CA ILE A 398 -10.69 11.30 -3.13
C ILE A 398 -10.24 10.09 -3.96
N PHE A 399 -8.96 9.74 -3.86
CA PHE A 399 -8.42 8.56 -4.53
C PHE A 399 -9.12 7.26 -4.07
N ALA A 400 -9.34 7.12 -2.76
CA ALA A 400 -10.07 6.00 -2.18
C ALA A 400 -11.56 5.97 -2.54
N SER A 401 -12.17 7.12 -2.87
CA SER A 401 -13.60 7.22 -3.20
C SER A 401 -13.96 6.68 -4.58
N LEU A 402 -12.96 6.40 -5.42
CA LEU A 402 -13.19 5.79 -6.74
C LEU A 402 -13.19 4.26 -6.59
N PRO A 403 -14.33 3.59 -6.81
CA PRO A 403 -14.40 2.14 -6.81
C PRO A 403 -13.49 1.56 -7.90
N TYR A 404 -12.74 0.50 -7.57
CA TYR A 404 -11.80 -0.10 -8.51
C TYR A 404 -12.47 -0.63 -9.79
N LYS A 405 -13.77 -0.98 -9.71
CA LYS A 405 -14.54 -1.46 -10.85
C LYS A 405 -14.62 -0.45 -11.98
N ILE A 406 -14.80 0.83 -11.65
CA ILE A 406 -14.94 1.93 -12.59
C ILE A 406 -13.69 2.80 -12.70
N MET A 407 -12.65 2.52 -11.91
CA MET A 407 -11.42 3.34 -11.93
C MET A 407 -10.78 3.42 -13.33
N HIS A 408 -10.87 2.35 -14.12
CA HIS A 408 -10.35 2.34 -15.49
C HIS A 408 -11.00 3.41 -16.37
N GLU A 409 -12.28 3.73 -16.16
CA GLU A 409 -13.00 4.78 -16.93
C GLU A 409 -12.38 6.17 -16.70
N PHE A 410 -11.85 6.43 -15.50
CA PHE A 410 -11.16 7.66 -15.15
C PHE A 410 -9.69 7.66 -15.60
N GLN A 411 -9.05 6.49 -15.61
CA GLN A 411 -7.63 6.37 -15.95
C GLN A 411 -7.37 6.36 -17.46
N ILE A 412 -8.24 5.76 -18.27
CA ILE A 412 -8.07 5.70 -19.72
C ILE A 412 -7.88 7.10 -20.36
N PRO A 413 -8.71 8.12 -20.05
CA PRO A 413 -8.50 9.47 -20.58
C PRO A 413 -7.16 10.08 -20.17
N VAL A 414 -6.74 9.86 -18.91
CA VAL A 414 -5.43 10.33 -18.38
C VAL A 414 -4.29 9.74 -19.20
N TYR A 415 -4.28 8.42 -19.40
CA TYR A 415 -3.21 7.78 -20.16
C TYR A 415 -3.28 8.04 -21.66
N ASN A 416 -4.44 8.31 -22.22
CA ASN A 416 -4.56 8.79 -23.60
C ASN A 416 -3.91 10.17 -23.76
N ALA A 417 -4.15 11.09 -22.84
CA ALA A 417 -3.50 12.41 -22.84
C ALA A 417 -1.96 12.30 -22.66
N ILE A 418 -1.50 11.41 -21.80
CA ILE A 418 -0.06 11.13 -21.65
C ILE A 418 0.53 10.57 -22.94
N ARG A 419 -0.14 9.62 -23.60
CA ARG A 419 0.31 9.02 -24.87
C ARG A 419 0.39 10.06 -26.00
N GLU A 420 -0.56 10.96 -26.07
CA GLU A 420 -0.55 12.06 -27.03
C GLU A 420 0.61 13.02 -26.77
N ARG A 421 0.78 13.45 -25.51
CA ARG A 421 1.90 14.32 -25.09
C ARG A 421 3.26 13.72 -25.41
N ASP A 422 3.46 12.44 -25.12
CA ASP A 422 4.75 11.75 -25.21
C ASP A 422 4.85 10.86 -26.48
N ALA A 423 4.08 11.14 -27.52
CA ALA A 423 3.96 10.29 -28.71
C ALA A 423 5.32 10.00 -29.40
N ASP A 424 6.19 11.00 -29.52
CA ASP A 424 7.50 10.83 -30.10
C ASP A 424 8.41 9.91 -29.24
N PHE A 425 8.36 10.07 -27.94
CA PHE A 425 9.07 9.22 -26.99
C PHE A 425 8.69 7.74 -27.14
N TYR A 426 7.39 7.44 -27.20
CA TYR A 426 6.92 6.06 -27.38
C TYR A 426 7.31 5.49 -28.74
N LYS A 427 7.22 6.28 -29.83
CA LYS A 427 7.67 5.86 -31.17
C LYS A 427 9.15 5.50 -31.20
N ARG A 428 10.00 6.25 -30.50
CA ARG A 428 11.44 5.97 -30.44
C ARG A 428 11.73 4.68 -29.67
N LEU A 429 11.02 4.41 -28.58
CA LEU A 429 11.12 3.15 -27.83
C LEU A 429 10.67 1.94 -28.68
N GLU A 430 9.53 2.05 -29.36
CA GLU A 430 9.04 1.00 -30.27
C GLU A 430 10.02 0.74 -31.41
N LYS A 431 10.60 1.80 -32.00
CA LYS A 431 11.63 1.68 -33.04
C LYS A 431 12.89 0.96 -32.54
N ALA A 432 13.25 1.15 -31.27
CA ALA A 432 14.36 0.43 -30.64
C ALA A 432 14.02 -1.05 -30.34
N GLY A 433 12.76 -1.47 -30.54
CA GLY A 433 12.28 -2.82 -30.31
C GLY A 433 11.75 -3.06 -28.91
N PHE A 434 11.53 -2.00 -28.10
CA PHE A 434 10.98 -2.16 -26.76
C PHE A 434 9.48 -2.52 -26.83
N LEU A 435 9.08 -3.56 -26.09
CA LEU A 435 7.70 -4.03 -26.05
C LEU A 435 6.91 -3.22 -25.03
N LEU A 436 6.15 -2.24 -25.53
CA LEU A 436 5.27 -1.40 -24.72
C LEU A 436 3.90 -2.05 -24.49
N ASP A 437 3.28 -1.70 -23.37
CA ASP A 437 1.83 -1.85 -23.15
C ASP A 437 1.29 -0.64 -22.36
N TYR A 438 -0.03 -0.53 -22.35
CA TYR A 438 -0.75 0.56 -21.66
C TYR A 438 -1.72 0.02 -20.61
N GLY A 439 -1.46 -1.19 -20.10
CA GLY A 439 -2.39 -1.95 -19.29
C GLY A 439 -3.30 -2.83 -20.14
N GLU A 440 -3.92 -3.83 -19.54
CA GLU A 440 -4.78 -4.81 -20.24
C GLU A 440 -6.02 -4.17 -20.87
N ASP A 441 -6.45 -3.03 -20.32
CA ASP A 441 -7.62 -2.24 -20.73
C ASP A 441 -7.26 -0.81 -21.11
N GLY A 442 -6.00 -0.46 -21.27
CA GLY A 442 -5.54 0.90 -21.56
C GLY A 442 -5.52 1.84 -20.36
N SER A 443 -5.78 1.35 -19.14
CA SER A 443 -5.85 2.16 -17.92
C SER A 443 -4.50 2.47 -17.28
N GLY A 444 -3.39 1.96 -17.83
CA GLY A 444 -2.04 2.34 -17.47
C GLY A 444 -1.58 1.87 -16.08
N LEU A 445 -0.79 2.73 -15.42
CA LEU A 445 0.00 2.42 -14.24
C LEU A 445 -0.83 1.95 -13.05
N PHE A 446 -1.85 2.74 -12.64
CA PHE A 446 -2.54 2.49 -11.37
C PHE A 446 -3.28 1.17 -11.34
N MET A 447 -4.04 0.85 -12.39
CA MET A 447 -4.72 -0.44 -12.46
C MET A 447 -3.74 -1.60 -12.57
N LYS A 448 -2.62 -1.42 -13.27
CA LYS A 448 -1.55 -2.42 -13.36
C LYS A 448 -0.90 -2.68 -11.99
N TYR A 449 -0.63 -1.61 -11.24
CA TYR A 449 -0.14 -1.70 -9.87
C TYR A 449 -1.15 -2.40 -8.94
N LEU A 450 -2.41 -2.02 -8.98
CA LEU A 450 -3.46 -2.62 -8.14
C LEU A 450 -3.68 -4.11 -8.45
N ARG A 451 -3.61 -4.50 -9.73
CA ARG A 451 -3.79 -5.90 -10.15
C ARG A 451 -2.60 -6.79 -9.82
N ARG A 452 -1.36 -6.32 -9.96
CA ARG A 452 -0.17 -7.19 -9.85
C ARG A 452 1.07 -6.59 -9.16
N GLY A 453 1.03 -5.32 -8.74
CA GLY A 453 2.14 -4.66 -8.05
C GLY A 453 3.41 -4.49 -8.89
N SER A 454 3.36 -4.74 -10.21
CA SER A 454 4.52 -4.75 -11.09
C SER A 454 4.12 -4.60 -12.56
N GLY A 455 5.11 -4.61 -13.48
CA GLY A 455 4.87 -4.59 -14.92
C GLY A 455 4.92 -3.19 -15.51
N TYR A 456 5.55 -2.25 -14.82
CA TYR A 456 5.68 -0.86 -15.24
C TYR A 456 7.05 -0.27 -14.87
N TYR A 457 7.36 0.83 -15.52
CA TYR A 457 8.46 1.73 -15.17
C TYR A 457 7.96 3.19 -15.20
N ILE A 458 8.20 3.92 -14.11
CA ILE A 458 8.06 5.38 -14.09
C ILE A 458 9.42 5.93 -14.55
N ASP A 459 9.45 6.41 -15.79
CA ASP A 459 10.69 6.79 -16.45
C ASP A 459 11.28 8.08 -15.89
N VAL A 460 12.54 7.98 -15.49
CA VAL A 460 13.38 9.08 -15.03
C VAL A 460 14.66 9.22 -15.89
N GLY A 461 14.63 8.70 -17.14
CA GLY A 461 15.67 8.88 -18.14
C GLY A 461 16.29 7.61 -18.70
N ALA A 462 16.10 6.44 -18.09
CA ALA A 462 16.68 5.20 -18.61
C ALA A 462 16.11 4.79 -19.97
N SER A 463 14.85 5.13 -20.26
CA SER A 463 14.22 4.81 -21.53
C SER A 463 14.85 5.52 -22.72
N GLU A 464 15.38 6.73 -22.53
CA GLU A 464 16.11 7.43 -23.60
C GLU A 464 17.40 6.68 -23.99
N LEU A 465 18.10 6.12 -23.01
CA LEU A 465 19.30 5.30 -23.24
C LEU A 465 18.98 3.98 -23.98
N ILE A 466 17.77 3.47 -23.83
CA ILE A 466 17.29 2.31 -24.59
C ILE A 466 16.93 2.75 -26.01
N ALA A 467 16.24 3.88 -26.17
CA ALA A 467 15.77 4.40 -27.44
C ALA A 467 16.94 4.77 -28.39
N ASP A 468 18.05 5.28 -27.85
CA ASP A 468 19.24 5.62 -28.63
C ASP A 468 20.25 4.48 -28.77
N GLY A 469 20.03 3.33 -28.11
CA GLY A 469 20.89 2.14 -28.17
C GLY A 469 22.09 2.16 -27.21
N SER A 470 22.21 3.15 -26.34
CA SER A 470 23.24 3.24 -25.28
C SER A 470 23.13 2.05 -24.32
N ILE A 471 21.91 1.69 -23.94
CA ILE A 471 21.57 0.41 -23.30
C ILE A 471 21.07 -0.51 -24.39
N LYS A 472 21.79 -1.61 -24.62
CA LYS A 472 21.40 -2.63 -25.61
C LYS A 472 20.13 -3.35 -25.15
N LEU A 473 19.25 -3.69 -26.08
CA LEU A 473 17.98 -4.36 -25.79
C LEU A 473 17.87 -5.69 -26.54
N LYS A 474 17.44 -6.72 -25.83
CA LYS A 474 16.92 -7.98 -26.36
C LYS A 474 15.50 -8.17 -25.86
N SER A 475 14.53 -8.08 -26.77
CA SER A 475 13.10 -8.11 -26.43
C SER A 475 12.39 -9.32 -27.06
N GLY A 476 11.30 -9.77 -26.42
CA GLY A 476 10.50 -10.91 -26.87
C GLY A 476 11.20 -12.26 -26.71
N VAL A 477 12.26 -12.32 -25.91
CA VAL A 477 13.08 -13.52 -25.70
C VAL A 477 13.20 -13.81 -24.20
N ASP A 478 13.40 -15.09 -23.87
CA ASP A 478 13.66 -15.53 -22.49
C ASP A 478 15.09 -16.03 -22.36
N VAL A 479 15.58 -16.16 -21.14
CA VAL A 479 16.85 -16.82 -20.85
C VAL A 479 16.66 -18.32 -20.95
N LYS A 480 17.50 -19.00 -21.75
CA LYS A 480 17.52 -20.44 -21.87
C LYS A 480 18.45 -21.08 -20.84
N LYS A 481 19.70 -20.59 -20.77
CA LYS A 481 20.72 -21.07 -19.83
C LYS A 481 21.86 -20.08 -19.67
N LEU A 482 22.69 -20.30 -18.65
CA LEU A 482 23.98 -19.63 -18.50
C LEU A 482 25.13 -20.58 -18.89
N THR A 483 26.23 -20.01 -19.29
CA THR A 483 27.53 -20.68 -19.44
C THR A 483 28.52 -20.10 -18.44
N GLU A 484 29.79 -20.50 -18.50
CA GLU A 484 30.81 -19.91 -17.62
C GLU A 484 30.94 -18.37 -17.76
N HIS A 485 30.68 -17.82 -18.97
CA HIS A 485 30.92 -16.41 -19.27
C HIS A 485 29.81 -15.73 -20.07
N SER A 486 28.66 -16.38 -20.24
CA SER A 486 27.58 -15.82 -21.05
C SER A 486 26.18 -16.24 -20.60
N VAL A 487 25.20 -15.50 -21.12
CA VAL A 487 23.76 -15.81 -21.04
C VAL A 487 23.30 -16.20 -22.43
N ILE A 488 22.73 -17.38 -22.58
CA ILE A 488 22.14 -17.88 -23.83
C ILE A 488 20.64 -17.65 -23.80
N LEU A 489 20.13 -16.94 -24.81
CA LEU A 489 18.70 -16.64 -24.93
C LEU A 489 17.96 -17.75 -25.71
N SER A 490 16.64 -17.73 -25.66
CA SER A 490 15.75 -18.70 -26.29
C SER A 490 15.85 -18.72 -27.83
N ASP A 491 16.24 -17.60 -28.44
CA ASP A 491 16.49 -17.45 -29.87
C ASP A 491 17.91 -17.88 -30.31
N GLY A 492 18.73 -18.38 -29.38
CA GLY A 492 20.11 -18.77 -29.62
C GLY A 492 21.14 -17.65 -29.50
N THR A 493 20.73 -16.41 -29.24
CA THR A 493 21.65 -15.29 -29.01
C THR A 493 22.52 -15.57 -27.78
N GLU A 494 23.81 -15.35 -27.90
CA GLU A 494 24.77 -15.41 -26.80
C GLU A 494 25.16 -13.99 -26.36
N LEU A 495 25.00 -13.68 -25.07
CA LEU A 495 25.38 -12.42 -24.45
C LEU A 495 26.52 -12.67 -23.47
N LEU A 496 27.72 -12.22 -23.80
CA LEU A 496 28.85 -12.25 -22.87
C LEU A 496 28.56 -11.39 -21.65
N ALA A 497 28.84 -11.88 -20.45
CA ALA A 497 28.55 -11.21 -19.20
C ALA A 497 29.62 -11.46 -18.14
N ASP A 498 30.00 -10.41 -17.44
CA ASP A 498 30.75 -10.43 -16.18
C ASP A 498 29.80 -10.29 -14.97
N LEU A 499 28.59 -9.76 -15.23
CA LEU A 499 27.52 -9.55 -14.25
C LEU A 499 26.18 -9.96 -14.86
N VAL A 500 25.40 -10.72 -14.09
CA VAL A 500 23.98 -10.98 -14.37
C VAL A 500 23.12 -10.47 -13.21
N VAL A 501 22.20 -9.55 -13.49
CA VAL A 501 21.24 -9.03 -12.51
C VAL A 501 19.85 -9.56 -12.83
N TYR A 502 19.27 -10.29 -11.88
CA TYR A 502 17.91 -10.81 -11.99
C TYR A 502 16.90 -9.79 -11.47
N ALA A 503 16.37 -8.94 -12.35
CA ALA A 503 15.28 -8.00 -12.03
C ALA A 503 13.92 -8.65 -12.29
N THR A 504 13.74 -9.85 -11.76
CA THR A 504 12.66 -10.78 -12.04
C THR A 504 11.45 -10.66 -11.09
N GLY A 505 11.44 -9.61 -10.29
CA GLY A 505 10.32 -9.27 -9.39
C GLY A 505 10.29 -10.05 -8.09
N TYR A 506 9.11 -10.08 -7.47
CA TYR A 506 8.93 -10.59 -6.11
C TYR A 506 7.72 -11.50 -6.02
N GLY A 507 7.75 -12.41 -5.06
CA GLY A 507 6.63 -13.29 -4.71
C GLY A 507 5.58 -12.59 -3.85
N SER A 508 4.41 -13.23 -3.73
CA SER A 508 3.31 -12.75 -2.88
C SER A 508 3.69 -12.76 -1.40
N MET A 509 3.11 -11.83 -0.62
CA MET A 509 3.35 -11.72 0.83
C MET A 509 2.92 -12.96 1.62
N ASN A 510 1.96 -13.75 1.13
CA ASN A 510 1.58 -15.00 1.79
C ASN A 510 2.72 -16.05 1.80
N GLY A 511 3.73 -15.92 0.95
CA GLY A 511 4.95 -16.69 1.06
C GLY A 511 5.70 -16.49 2.38
N TRP A 512 5.61 -15.31 3.00
CA TRP A 512 6.12 -15.07 4.34
C TRP A 512 5.27 -15.78 5.42
N ALA A 513 3.96 -15.87 5.24
CA ALA A 513 3.11 -16.66 6.12
C ALA A 513 3.48 -18.16 6.04
N ALA A 514 3.80 -18.66 4.84
CA ALA A 514 4.28 -20.04 4.67
C ALA A 514 5.60 -20.30 5.40
N ASP A 515 6.54 -19.36 5.31
CA ASP A 515 7.87 -19.51 5.92
C ASP A 515 7.83 -19.34 7.46
N LEU A 516 7.07 -18.37 7.96
CA LEU A 516 7.06 -17.99 9.37
C LEU A 516 6.00 -18.75 10.20
N ILE A 517 4.90 -19.16 9.57
CA ILE A 517 3.79 -19.81 10.26
C ILE A 517 3.66 -21.26 9.77
N SER A 518 3.06 -21.44 8.60
CA SER A 518 2.98 -22.74 7.92
C SER A 518 2.40 -22.62 6.51
N LYS A 519 2.70 -23.61 5.66
CA LYS A 519 2.05 -23.72 4.36
C LYS A 519 0.52 -23.80 4.48
N HIS A 520 0.02 -24.50 5.48
CA HIS A 520 -1.43 -24.60 5.74
C HIS A 520 -2.07 -23.23 5.95
N VAL A 521 -1.48 -22.36 6.76
CA VAL A 521 -1.98 -20.99 6.98
C VAL A 521 -1.88 -20.15 5.72
N ALA A 522 -0.76 -20.24 4.99
CA ALA A 522 -0.61 -19.54 3.73
C ALA A 522 -1.66 -19.94 2.69
N ASP A 523 -1.96 -21.24 2.57
CA ASP A 523 -2.99 -21.76 1.68
C ASP A 523 -4.41 -21.37 2.15
N LYS A 524 -4.66 -21.36 3.46
CA LYS A 524 -5.92 -20.90 4.08
C LYS A 524 -6.21 -19.43 3.78
N VAL A 525 -5.19 -18.59 3.75
CA VAL A 525 -5.30 -17.16 3.42
C VAL A 525 -5.35 -16.93 1.91
N GLY A 526 -4.58 -17.69 1.15
CA GLY A 526 -4.41 -17.51 -0.29
C GLY A 526 -3.50 -16.31 -0.62
N LYS A 527 -3.54 -15.92 -1.89
CA LYS A 527 -2.69 -14.84 -2.41
C LYS A 527 -3.02 -13.51 -1.74
N VAL A 528 -1.99 -12.76 -1.39
CA VAL A 528 -2.07 -11.39 -0.91
C VAL A 528 -1.77 -10.44 -2.07
N TRP A 529 -2.56 -9.37 -2.21
CA TRP A 529 -2.54 -8.42 -3.31
C TRP A 529 -3.21 -8.93 -4.59
N GLY A 530 -3.79 -8.00 -5.34
CA GLY A 530 -4.53 -8.22 -6.58
C GLY A 530 -6.04 -8.02 -6.41
N LEU A 531 -6.74 -7.88 -7.53
CA LEU A 531 -8.18 -7.59 -7.61
C LEU A 531 -9.02 -8.75 -8.16
N GLY A 532 -8.38 -9.81 -8.66
CA GLY A 532 -9.06 -10.90 -9.36
C GLY A 532 -9.43 -10.51 -10.79
N SER A 533 -8.43 -10.40 -11.66
CA SER A 533 -8.64 -10.01 -13.08
C SER A 533 -8.69 -11.21 -14.03
N ASN A 534 -8.74 -12.44 -13.54
CA ASN A 534 -8.65 -13.69 -14.32
C ASN A 534 -7.39 -13.77 -15.21
N THR A 535 -6.30 -13.13 -14.81
CA THR A 535 -5.01 -13.20 -15.51
C THR A 535 -4.04 -14.11 -14.76
N THR A 536 -2.99 -14.56 -15.43
CA THR A 536 -1.95 -15.42 -14.81
C THR A 536 -1.30 -14.75 -13.58
N LYS A 537 -1.14 -13.43 -13.60
CA LYS A 537 -0.49 -12.68 -12.51
C LYS A 537 -1.48 -12.20 -11.44
N ASP A 538 -2.73 -12.05 -11.81
CA ASP A 538 -3.84 -11.69 -10.91
C ASP A 538 -5.02 -12.64 -11.13
N PRO A 539 -4.86 -13.92 -10.71
CA PRO A 539 -5.84 -14.98 -10.95
C PRO A 539 -7.10 -14.79 -10.12
N GLY A 540 -8.14 -15.53 -10.49
CA GLY A 540 -9.41 -15.58 -9.80
C GLY A 540 -10.41 -14.53 -10.25
N PRO A 541 -11.67 -14.68 -9.79
CA PRO A 541 -12.75 -13.77 -10.13
C PRO A 541 -12.51 -12.38 -9.55
N TRP A 542 -13.22 -11.40 -10.09
CA TRP A 542 -13.23 -10.04 -9.59
C TRP A 542 -13.69 -9.96 -8.13
N GLU A 543 -12.93 -9.27 -7.29
CA GLU A 543 -13.17 -9.16 -5.85
C GLU A 543 -13.50 -7.74 -5.37
N GLY A 544 -13.30 -6.75 -6.22
CA GLY A 544 -13.60 -5.34 -5.95
C GLY A 544 -12.60 -4.62 -5.05
N GLU A 545 -11.79 -5.35 -4.27
CA GLU A 545 -10.80 -4.82 -3.32
C GLU A 545 -9.52 -5.65 -3.32
N GLN A 546 -8.45 -5.08 -2.77
CA GLN A 546 -7.18 -5.77 -2.61
C GLN A 546 -7.32 -7.02 -1.72
N ARG A 547 -6.79 -8.14 -2.18
CA ARG A 547 -6.80 -9.39 -1.41
C ARG A 547 -5.98 -9.26 -0.15
N ASN A 548 -6.63 -9.58 0.97
CA ASN A 548 -6.00 -9.76 2.28
C ASN A 548 -5.18 -8.58 2.82
N MET A 549 -5.15 -7.43 2.15
CA MET A 549 -4.42 -6.26 2.62
C MET A 549 -5.30 -5.40 3.53
N TRP A 550 -4.75 -5.02 4.69
CA TRP A 550 -5.35 -4.04 5.64
C TRP A 550 -6.68 -4.45 6.26
N LYS A 551 -7.10 -5.67 6.10
CA LYS A 551 -8.43 -6.20 6.45
C LYS A 551 -8.34 -7.60 7.03
N PRO A 552 -9.41 -8.13 7.65
CA PRO A 552 -9.44 -9.50 8.16
C PRO A 552 -9.15 -10.52 7.05
N THR A 553 -8.47 -11.60 7.43
CA THR A 553 -8.17 -12.72 6.55
C THR A 553 -8.88 -13.99 7.01
N GLN A 554 -8.80 -15.07 6.24
CA GLN A 554 -9.33 -16.38 6.65
C GLN A 554 -8.60 -16.98 7.86
N GLN A 555 -7.41 -16.48 8.19
CA GLN A 555 -6.73 -16.81 9.45
C GLN A 555 -7.05 -15.76 10.50
N GLU A 556 -7.75 -16.15 11.57
CA GLU A 556 -8.07 -15.26 12.68
C GLU A 556 -6.81 -14.59 13.24
N ALA A 557 -6.92 -13.30 13.52
CA ALA A 557 -5.87 -12.47 14.11
C ALA A 557 -4.55 -12.39 13.31
N LEU A 558 -4.57 -12.77 12.02
CA LEU A 558 -3.47 -12.57 11.07
C LEU A 558 -3.83 -11.47 10.08
N TRP A 559 -2.93 -10.48 9.95
CA TRP A 559 -3.12 -9.32 9.11
C TRP A 559 -1.91 -9.11 8.19
N PHE A 560 -2.15 -8.53 7.01
CA PHE A 560 -1.11 -8.05 6.12
C PHE A 560 -1.20 -6.53 5.97
N HIS A 561 -0.07 -5.87 6.08
CA HIS A 561 0.03 -4.42 5.97
C HIS A 561 1.26 -4.01 5.17
N GLY A 562 1.13 -2.92 4.40
CA GLY A 562 2.20 -2.37 3.57
C GLY A 562 1.66 -1.73 2.31
N GLY A 563 2.42 -1.85 1.23
CA GLY A 563 2.25 -1.12 0.00
C GLY A 563 3.32 -0.04 -0.13
N ASN A 564 3.10 0.95 -1.00
CA ASN A 564 3.96 2.13 -1.06
C ASN A 564 3.75 3.04 0.18
N LEU A 565 4.45 4.17 0.24
CA LEU A 565 4.34 5.12 1.36
C LEU A 565 2.91 5.67 1.53
N HIS A 566 2.26 6.05 0.43
CA HIS A 566 0.86 6.48 0.42
C HIS A 566 -0.08 5.45 1.03
N GLN A 567 -0.02 4.20 0.59
CA GLN A 567 -0.89 3.14 1.10
C GLN A 567 -0.58 2.79 2.55
N SER A 568 0.70 2.82 2.93
CA SER A 568 1.13 2.63 4.31
C SER A 568 0.57 3.72 5.23
N ARG A 569 0.53 4.99 4.77
CA ARG A 569 -0.12 6.09 5.48
C ARG A 569 -1.63 5.91 5.58
N HIS A 570 -2.28 5.75 4.43
CA HIS A 570 -3.74 5.78 4.35
C HIS A 570 -4.38 4.58 5.05
N TYR A 571 -3.98 3.37 4.71
CA TYR A 571 -4.63 2.15 5.22
C TYR A 571 -4.21 1.77 6.64
N SER A 572 -3.10 2.32 7.18
CA SER A 572 -2.76 2.12 8.60
C SER A 572 -3.84 2.63 9.55
N GLN A 573 -4.58 3.68 9.18
CA GLN A 573 -5.70 4.21 9.96
C GLN A 573 -6.77 3.14 10.16
N PHE A 574 -7.21 2.52 9.08
CA PHE A 574 -8.30 1.55 9.13
C PHE A 574 -7.90 0.25 9.80
N LEU A 575 -6.67 -0.20 9.60
CA LEU A 575 -6.17 -1.38 10.29
C LEU A 575 -6.01 -1.12 11.80
N SER A 576 -5.48 0.02 12.20
CA SER A 576 -5.30 0.35 13.63
C SER A 576 -6.63 0.44 14.38
N LEU A 577 -7.68 0.98 13.76
CA LEU A 577 -9.02 1.06 14.36
C LEU A 577 -9.65 -0.33 14.53
N GLN A 578 -9.46 -1.25 13.59
CA GLN A 578 -9.88 -2.64 13.72
C GLN A 578 -9.18 -3.33 14.91
N LEU A 579 -7.86 -3.15 15.02
CA LEU A 579 -7.06 -3.72 16.11
C LEU A 579 -7.44 -3.11 17.47
N LYS A 580 -7.66 -1.79 17.51
CA LYS A 580 -8.11 -1.09 18.73
C LYS A 580 -9.48 -1.57 19.19
N ALA A 581 -10.44 -1.68 18.27
CA ALA A 581 -11.78 -2.18 18.60
C ALA A 581 -11.73 -3.59 19.20
N ARG A 582 -10.93 -4.48 18.62
CA ARG A 582 -10.73 -5.84 19.15
C ARG A 582 -10.08 -5.84 20.54
N MET A 583 -9.12 -4.95 20.78
CA MET A 583 -8.48 -4.81 22.08
C MET A 583 -9.46 -4.38 23.16
N GLU A 584 -10.36 -3.47 22.84
CA GLU A 584 -11.39 -2.94 23.75
C GLU A 584 -12.62 -3.86 23.86
N GLY A 585 -12.63 -5.01 23.17
CA GLY A 585 -13.76 -5.94 23.19
C GLY A 585 -15.00 -5.45 22.46
N ILE A 586 -14.87 -4.44 21.61
CA ILE A 586 -15.95 -3.97 20.74
C ILE A 586 -16.22 -5.06 19.68
N PRO A 587 -17.48 -5.50 19.53
CA PRO A 587 -17.82 -6.47 18.49
C PRO A 587 -17.46 -5.96 17.09
N THR A 588 -16.76 -6.79 16.33
CA THR A 588 -16.32 -6.48 14.95
C THR A 588 -16.88 -7.53 13.99
N PRO A 589 -18.19 -7.55 13.72
CA PRO A 589 -18.80 -8.54 12.83
C PRO A 589 -18.38 -8.29 11.37
N VAL A 590 -17.49 -9.13 10.86
CA VAL A 590 -16.93 -8.97 9.52
C VAL A 590 -17.95 -9.37 8.46
N TYR A 591 -18.31 -8.43 7.58
CA TYR A 591 -19.12 -8.73 6.40
C TYR A 591 -18.24 -8.98 5.17
N GLY A 592 -18.61 -9.98 4.39
CA GLY A 592 -17.95 -10.25 3.10
C GLY A 592 -16.48 -10.64 3.22
N LEU A 593 -16.14 -11.45 4.23
CA LEU A 593 -14.80 -12.02 4.36
C LEU A 593 -14.43 -12.74 3.06
N GLN A 594 -13.26 -12.41 2.54
CA GLN A 594 -12.79 -12.89 1.24
C GLN A 594 -12.72 -14.42 1.17
N LYS A 595 -13.31 -15.01 0.13
CA LYS A 595 -13.16 -16.43 -0.18
C LYS A 595 -11.83 -16.67 -0.90
N VAL A 596 -11.22 -17.82 -0.62
CA VAL A 596 -10.01 -18.24 -1.31
C VAL A 596 -10.37 -18.98 -2.59
N HIS A 597 -10.06 -18.42 -3.73
CA HIS A 597 -10.34 -18.99 -5.05
C HIS A 597 -9.11 -19.62 -5.72
N HIS A 598 -7.93 -19.39 -5.15
CA HIS A 598 -6.66 -19.89 -5.67
C HIS A 598 -5.63 -19.98 -4.55
N LEU A 599 -4.74 -20.92 -4.68
CA LEU A 599 -3.58 -21.04 -3.79
C LEU A 599 -2.44 -20.16 -4.34
N GLY A 600 -1.70 -19.56 -3.42
CA GLY A 600 -0.62 -18.63 -3.75
C GLY A 600 0.63 -19.27 -4.34
#